data_0e2d3e7d324e669adfc6b06120b8fbe6
#
_entry.id   0e2d3e7d324e669adfc6b06120b8fbe6
#
_cell.length_a   1.000
_cell.length_b   1.000
_cell.length_c   1.000
_cell.angle_alpha   90.00
_cell.angle_beta   90.00
_cell.angle_gamma   90.00
#
_symmetry.space_group_name_H-M   'P 1'
#
loop_
_entity.id
_entity.type
_entity.pdbx_description
1 polymer ?
#
loop_
_entity_poly.entity_id
_entity_poly.type
_entity_poly.pdbx_seq_one_letter_code
_entity_poly.pdbx_strand_id
1 'polypeptide(L)'
;MKDGFSIYDTHTHVGTARHSGRRCSAGQLLAAMDAFGVDRAVVIPFPVVEDHRAAHDEIAAAVRAHPDRFAGAACIYPFVPEQEFRDEVRRCAEELGFRAMKLQPQYQALNPISSRSDFFFETALEHRLPVICHTGAGAPFALPSLFIMPARKFPELPIILGHAGGGIYAAEAIVAATVCPNIYVELSSLMPHQVHEVLAHVPSSRLMAGSDLPTSIGPEMSKILSLDIPAEARQDILWNTARRLFDRVEP
;
A
#
# COMPACT_ATOMS: atom_id res chain seq x y z
N MET A 1 8.90 -1.18 -18.09
CA MET A 1 8.50 0.11 -18.73
C MET A 1 7.43 -0.16 -19.79
N LYS A 2 6.35 0.58 -19.79
CA LYS A 2 5.26 0.47 -20.77
C LYS A 2 4.83 1.84 -21.25
N ASP A 3 4.64 1.98 -22.57
CA ASP A 3 4.22 3.24 -23.23
C ASP A 3 5.09 4.46 -22.86
N GLY A 4 6.39 4.23 -22.61
CA GLY A 4 7.35 5.27 -22.22
C GLY A 4 7.40 5.57 -20.71
N PHE A 5 6.57 4.92 -19.88
CA PHE A 5 6.53 5.12 -18.43
C PHE A 5 7.13 3.93 -17.69
N SER A 6 7.89 4.19 -16.63
CA SER A 6 8.20 3.20 -15.63
C SER A 6 6.99 3.02 -14.71
N ILE A 7 6.75 1.78 -14.25
CA ILE A 7 5.59 1.43 -13.43
C ILE A 7 6.04 0.80 -12.12
N TYR A 8 5.60 1.37 -11.01
CA TYR A 8 5.77 0.86 -9.66
C TYR A 8 4.39 0.51 -9.08
N ASP A 9 4.08 -0.76 -8.98
CA ASP A 9 2.85 -1.26 -8.36
C ASP A 9 3.00 -1.19 -6.84
N THR A 10 2.25 -0.33 -6.19
CA THR A 10 2.43 -0.06 -4.76
C THR A 10 1.63 -0.97 -3.84
N HIS A 11 0.84 -1.89 -4.39
CA HIS A 11 -0.06 -2.73 -3.62
C HIS A 11 -0.20 -4.11 -4.26
N THR A 12 0.63 -5.05 -3.84
CA THR A 12 0.54 -6.46 -4.27
C THR A 12 0.69 -7.42 -3.10
N HIS A 13 0.15 -8.62 -3.23
CA HIS A 13 0.21 -9.64 -2.18
C HIS A 13 0.91 -10.92 -2.64
N VAL A 14 1.76 -11.48 -1.75
CA VAL A 14 2.41 -12.79 -1.92
C VAL A 14 2.18 -13.66 -0.68
N GLY A 15 2.20 -14.98 -0.86
CA GLY A 15 1.96 -15.96 0.19
C GLY A 15 0.59 -16.63 0.10
N THR A 16 0.05 -17.03 1.23
CA THR A 16 -1.26 -17.72 1.33
C THR A 16 -2.17 -17.00 2.32
N ALA A 17 -3.33 -16.57 1.84
CA ALA A 17 -4.38 -15.97 2.67
C ALA A 17 -5.18 -17.06 3.40
N ARG A 18 -5.12 -17.08 4.73
CA ARG A 18 -5.84 -18.08 5.55
C ARG A 18 -7.36 -17.96 5.42
N HIS A 19 -7.89 -16.73 5.37
CA HIS A 19 -9.34 -16.47 5.34
C HIS A 19 -10.03 -16.86 4.02
N SER A 20 -9.29 -16.93 2.90
CA SER A 20 -9.86 -17.20 1.57
C SER A 20 -9.20 -18.36 0.84
N GLY A 21 -8.09 -18.90 1.35
CA GLY A 21 -7.29 -19.89 0.66
C GLY A 21 -6.57 -19.38 -0.59
N ARG A 22 -6.64 -18.07 -0.86
CA ARG A 22 -5.96 -17.43 -2.01
C ARG A 22 -4.46 -17.57 -1.86
N ARG A 23 -3.79 -17.89 -2.97
CA ARG A 23 -2.34 -18.03 -3.02
C ARG A 23 -1.75 -17.23 -4.17
N CYS A 24 -0.60 -16.64 -3.93
CA CYS A 24 0.22 -16.00 -4.95
C CYS A 24 1.69 -16.19 -4.59
N SER A 25 2.47 -16.85 -5.44
CA SER A 25 3.92 -16.93 -5.26
C SER A 25 4.61 -15.69 -5.85
N ALA A 26 5.82 -15.38 -5.39
CA ALA A 26 6.66 -14.34 -5.97
C ALA A 26 6.89 -14.55 -7.47
N GLY A 27 7.06 -15.81 -7.92
CA GLY A 27 7.22 -16.13 -9.34
C GLY A 27 5.95 -15.85 -10.17
N GLN A 28 4.76 -16.10 -9.62
CA GLN A 28 3.50 -15.74 -10.27
C GLN A 28 3.33 -14.22 -10.39
N LEU A 29 3.69 -13.48 -9.36
CA LEU A 29 3.67 -12.02 -9.39
C LEU A 29 4.66 -11.48 -10.43
N LEU A 30 5.90 -11.96 -10.45
CA LEU A 30 6.91 -11.57 -11.45
C LEU A 30 6.43 -11.83 -12.87
N ALA A 31 5.89 -13.01 -13.14
CA ALA A 31 5.36 -13.35 -14.46
C ALA A 31 4.25 -12.38 -14.92
N ALA A 32 3.35 -11.98 -14.00
CA ALA A 32 2.31 -11.01 -14.29
C ALA A 32 2.88 -9.60 -14.51
N MET A 33 3.86 -9.19 -13.71
CA MET A 33 4.59 -7.92 -13.87
C MET A 33 5.29 -7.87 -15.22
N ASP A 34 6.02 -8.93 -15.60
CA ASP A 34 6.75 -8.99 -16.88
C ASP A 34 5.80 -8.97 -18.06
N ALA A 35 4.69 -9.69 -17.99
CA ALA A 35 3.67 -9.72 -19.03
C ALA A 35 3.07 -8.34 -19.31
N PHE A 36 2.99 -7.46 -18.32
CA PHE A 36 2.45 -6.12 -18.48
C PHE A 36 3.51 -5.01 -18.55
N GLY A 37 4.76 -5.26 -18.17
CA GLY A 37 5.84 -4.29 -18.16
C GLY A 37 5.89 -3.44 -16.88
N VAL A 38 5.46 -4.00 -15.75
CA VAL A 38 5.65 -3.40 -14.41
C VAL A 38 7.10 -3.58 -13.99
N ASP A 39 7.76 -2.48 -13.63
CA ASP A 39 9.20 -2.48 -13.31
C ASP A 39 9.45 -2.88 -11.85
N ARG A 40 8.66 -2.37 -10.91
CA ARG A 40 8.80 -2.66 -9.46
C ARG A 40 7.44 -2.89 -8.80
N ALA A 41 7.45 -3.58 -7.66
CA ALA A 41 6.26 -3.73 -6.83
C ALA A 41 6.58 -3.69 -5.32
N VAL A 42 5.65 -3.16 -4.54
CA VAL A 42 5.61 -3.38 -3.09
C VAL A 42 4.94 -4.73 -2.85
N VAL A 43 5.66 -5.63 -2.19
CA VAL A 43 5.21 -6.99 -1.93
C VAL A 43 4.82 -7.13 -0.46
N ILE A 44 3.57 -7.48 -0.23
CA ILE A 44 2.91 -7.48 1.08
C ILE A 44 2.45 -8.90 1.39
N PRO A 45 2.65 -9.45 2.60
CA PRO A 45 1.95 -10.66 3.01
C PRO A 45 0.44 -10.45 2.99
N PHE A 46 -0.33 -11.51 2.79
CA PHE A 46 -1.77 -11.39 3.03
C PHE A 46 -2.04 -11.02 4.51
N PRO A 47 -3.08 -10.20 4.80
CA PRO A 47 -3.30 -9.66 6.14
C PRO A 47 -3.72 -10.69 7.18
N VAL A 48 -4.22 -11.85 6.74
CA VAL A 48 -4.56 -12.97 7.62
C VAL A 48 -3.75 -14.19 7.18
N VAL A 49 -2.69 -14.45 7.91
CA VAL A 49 -1.78 -15.58 7.73
C VAL A 49 -1.76 -16.45 9.00
N GLU A 50 -1.19 -17.63 8.92
CA GLU A 50 -1.04 -18.50 10.08
C GLU A 50 0.12 -18.05 10.98
N ASP A 51 1.22 -17.68 10.36
CA ASP A 51 2.44 -17.20 11.00
C ASP A 51 2.95 -15.97 10.23
N HIS A 52 2.88 -14.79 10.85
CA HIS A 52 3.32 -13.55 10.22
C HIS A 52 4.84 -13.50 10.04
N ARG A 53 5.61 -14.14 10.94
CA ARG A 53 7.07 -14.17 10.86
C ARG A 53 7.53 -15.02 9.68
N ALA A 54 6.95 -16.20 9.50
CA ALA A 54 7.20 -17.05 8.33
C ALA A 54 6.79 -16.34 7.01
N ALA A 55 5.66 -15.61 7.02
CA ALA A 55 5.23 -14.83 5.88
C ALA A 55 6.23 -13.69 5.54
N HIS A 56 6.78 -13.00 6.55
CA HIS A 56 7.83 -12.01 6.33
C HIS A 56 9.12 -12.62 5.78
N ASP A 57 9.50 -13.82 6.26
CA ASP A 57 10.67 -14.52 5.74
C ASP A 57 10.50 -14.91 4.26
N GLU A 58 9.28 -15.30 3.85
CA GLU A 58 8.93 -15.54 2.43
C GLU A 58 9.09 -14.25 1.59
N ILE A 59 8.55 -13.12 2.06
CA ILE A 59 8.71 -11.82 1.40
C ILE A 59 10.20 -11.43 1.31
N ALA A 60 10.94 -11.58 2.41
CA ALA A 60 12.37 -11.26 2.44
C ALA A 60 13.18 -12.11 1.47
N ALA A 61 12.85 -13.39 1.32
CA ALA A 61 13.46 -14.26 0.33
C ALA A 61 13.18 -13.77 -1.10
N ALA A 62 11.94 -13.36 -1.39
CA ALA A 62 11.56 -12.79 -2.69
C ALA A 62 12.31 -11.48 -2.99
N VAL A 63 12.40 -10.58 -2.01
CA VAL A 63 13.14 -9.30 -2.14
C VAL A 63 14.63 -9.54 -2.37
N ARG A 64 15.26 -10.45 -1.63
CA ARG A 64 16.68 -10.79 -1.82
C ARG A 64 16.96 -11.40 -3.20
N ALA A 65 16.03 -12.20 -3.72
CA ALA A 65 16.16 -12.80 -5.04
C ALA A 65 15.98 -11.77 -6.18
N HIS A 66 15.19 -10.72 -5.94
CA HIS A 66 14.83 -9.73 -6.95
C HIS A 66 14.81 -8.29 -6.36
N PRO A 67 15.97 -7.77 -5.88
CA PRO A 67 16.05 -6.51 -5.15
C PRO A 67 15.66 -5.28 -5.99
N ASP A 68 15.86 -5.37 -7.31
CA ASP A 68 15.49 -4.30 -8.24
C ASP A 68 13.99 -4.33 -8.63
N ARG A 69 13.30 -5.42 -8.29
CA ARG A 69 11.90 -5.63 -8.66
C ARG A 69 10.96 -5.51 -7.46
N PHE A 70 11.41 -5.82 -6.25
CA PHE A 70 10.56 -5.89 -5.07
C PHE A 70 11.03 -4.97 -3.93
N ALA A 71 10.06 -4.37 -3.26
CA ALA A 71 10.21 -3.74 -1.95
C ALA A 71 9.26 -4.45 -0.97
N GLY A 72 9.76 -4.95 0.15
CA GLY A 72 8.93 -5.67 1.13
C GLY A 72 8.14 -4.75 2.04
N ALA A 73 6.97 -5.20 2.48
CA ALA A 73 6.18 -4.56 3.53
C ALA A 73 5.86 -5.54 4.66
N ALA A 74 5.87 -5.05 5.90
CA ALA A 74 5.47 -5.80 7.07
C ALA A 74 3.94 -5.80 7.23
N CYS A 75 3.36 -6.95 7.55
CA CYS A 75 1.94 -7.08 7.87
C CYS A 75 1.78 -8.00 9.08
N ILE A 76 1.55 -7.41 10.26
CA ILE A 76 1.52 -8.12 11.54
C ILE A 76 0.12 -8.01 12.12
N TYR A 77 -0.36 -9.09 12.73
CA TYR A 77 -1.62 -9.05 13.48
C TYR A 77 -1.46 -8.17 14.73
N PRO A 78 -2.25 -7.10 14.88
CA PRO A 78 -1.98 -6.07 15.89
C PRO A 78 -2.37 -6.47 17.34
N PHE A 79 -2.90 -7.68 17.55
CA PHE A 79 -3.28 -8.19 18.85
C PHE A 79 -2.34 -9.28 19.41
N VAL A 80 -1.15 -9.42 18.81
CA VAL A 80 -0.02 -10.07 19.51
C VAL A 80 0.44 -9.17 20.66
N PRO A 81 1.21 -9.66 21.64
CA PRO A 81 1.80 -8.80 22.67
C PRO A 81 2.52 -7.60 22.02
N GLU A 82 2.33 -6.38 22.56
CA GLU A 82 2.86 -5.16 21.95
C GLU A 82 4.38 -5.22 21.74
N GLN A 83 5.12 -5.81 22.68
CA GLN A 83 6.56 -5.96 22.51
C GLN A 83 6.91 -6.88 21.34
N GLU A 84 6.18 -7.97 21.14
CA GLU A 84 6.37 -8.88 20.01
C GLU A 84 6.08 -8.16 18.68
N PHE A 85 5.02 -7.34 18.65
CA PHE A 85 4.70 -6.50 17.48
C PHE A 85 5.86 -5.56 17.13
N ARG A 86 6.35 -4.80 18.13
CA ARG A 86 7.45 -3.84 17.95
C ARG A 86 8.75 -4.53 17.53
N ASP A 87 9.08 -5.66 18.15
CA ASP A 87 10.28 -6.44 17.81
C ASP A 87 10.22 -6.98 16.38
N GLU A 88 9.07 -7.46 15.93
CA GLU A 88 8.93 -7.95 14.57
C GLU A 88 8.92 -6.81 13.53
N VAL A 89 8.32 -5.65 13.82
CA VAL A 89 8.44 -4.47 12.94
C VAL A 89 9.89 -4.02 12.83
N ARG A 90 10.61 -3.96 13.95
CA ARG A 90 12.04 -3.64 13.96
C ARG A 90 12.83 -4.63 13.10
N ARG A 91 12.59 -5.94 13.26
CA ARG A 91 13.24 -6.96 12.43
C ARG A 91 12.95 -6.74 10.95
N CYS A 92 11.69 -6.49 10.58
CA CYS A 92 11.32 -6.22 9.20
C CYS A 92 12.05 -4.99 8.64
N ALA A 93 12.14 -3.91 9.41
CA ALA A 93 12.76 -2.66 8.97
C ALA A 93 14.30 -2.77 8.87
N GLU A 94 14.95 -3.31 9.92
CA GLU A 94 16.40 -3.21 10.09
C GLU A 94 17.14 -4.43 9.52
N GLU A 95 16.58 -5.65 9.69
CA GLU A 95 17.24 -6.88 9.27
C GLU A 95 16.75 -7.35 7.88
N LEU A 96 15.44 -7.23 7.60
CA LEU A 96 14.86 -7.67 6.32
C LEU A 96 14.81 -6.55 5.28
N GLY A 97 15.05 -5.28 5.68
CA GLY A 97 15.12 -4.14 4.80
C GLY A 97 13.77 -3.73 4.20
N PHE A 98 12.67 -4.02 4.88
CA PHE A 98 11.33 -3.66 4.43
C PHE A 98 11.13 -2.14 4.39
N ARG A 99 10.23 -1.69 3.53
CA ARG A 99 10.03 -0.27 3.18
C ARG A 99 8.65 0.27 3.52
N ALA A 100 7.75 -0.56 4.01
CA ALA A 100 6.39 -0.16 4.38
C ALA A 100 5.82 -1.08 5.46
N MET A 101 4.71 -0.65 6.06
CA MET A 101 3.81 -1.50 6.84
C MET A 101 2.45 -1.56 6.16
N LYS A 102 1.74 -2.67 6.36
CA LYS A 102 0.36 -2.87 5.90
C LYS A 102 -0.59 -2.98 7.08
N LEU A 103 -1.72 -2.30 6.96
CA LEU A 103 -2.88 -2.47 7.83
C LEU A 103 -4.10 -2.84 6.98
N GLN A 104 -4.80 -3.91 7.36
CA GLN A 104 -6.13 -4.24 6.86
C GLN A 104 -7.11 -4.18 8.04
N PRO A 105 -7.72 -3.03 8.30
CA PRO A 105 -8.40 -2.75 9.58
C PRO A 105 -9.54 -3.72 9.87
N GLN A 106 -10.28 -4.13 8.84
CA GLN A 106 -11.43 -5.04 9.03
C GLN A 106 -10.99 -6.46 9.40
N TYR A 107 -10.04 -7.04 8.67
CA TYR A 107 -9.57 -8.40 8.92
C TYR A 107 -8.71 -8.51 10.17
N GLN A 108 -8.00 -7.45 10.49
CA GLN A 108 -7.15 -7.36 11.68
C GLN A 108 -7.90 -6.76 12.89
N ALA A 109 -9.20 -6.44 12.74
CA ALA A 109 -10.09 -5.91 13.79
C ALA A 109 -9.53 -4.67 14.52
N LEU A 110 -8.69 -3.85 13.84
CA LEU A 110 -8.11 -2.65 14.40
C LEU A 110 -8.93 -1.42 14.02
N ASN A 111 -9.50 -0.73 15.02
CA ASN A 111 -10.17 0.54 14.80
C ASN A 111 -9.15 1.68 14.75
N PRO A 112 -8.91 2.33 13.59
CA PRO A 112 -7.85 3.33 13.43
C PRO A 112 -7.95 4.54 14.37
N ILE A 113 -9.16 4.90 14.81
CA ILE A 113 -9.39 6.07 15.69
C ILE A 113 -9.28 5.73 17.19
N SER A 114 -9.08 4.47 17.54
CA SER A 114 -8.92 4.07 18.93
C SER A 114 -7.52 4.43 19.42
N SER A 115 -7.41 4.99 20.63
CA SER A 115 -6.11 5.18 21.28
C SER A 115 -5.32 3.86 21.47
N ARG A 116 -6.03 2.73 21.50
CA ARG A 116 -5.39 1.40 21.51
C ARG A 116 -4.67 1.04 20.21
N SER A 117 -4.91 1.80 19.15
CA SER A 117 -4.26 1.62 17.85
C SER A 117 -3.02 2.52 17.67
N ASP A 118 -2.77 3.41 18.62
CA ASP A 118 -1.68 4.38 18.53
C ASP A 118 -0.32 3.71 18.38
N PHE A 119 -0.06 2.63 19.15
CA PHE A 119 1.20 1.90 19.11
C PHE A 119 1.56 1.40 17.70
N PHE A 120 0.56 1.08 16.88
CA PHE A 120 0.77 0.65 15.49
C PHE A 120 1.40 1.78 14.66
N PHE A 121 0.81 2.97 14.75
CA PHE A 121 1.28 4.14 14.00
C PHE A 121 2.59 4.71 14.58
N GLU A 122 2.74 4.68 15.92
CA GLU A 122 3.97 5.04 16.61
C GLU A 122 5.15 4.17 16.14
N THR A 123 4.96 2.85 16.11
CA THR A 123 5.99 1.91 15.65
C THR A 123 6.33 2.12 14.19
N ALA A 124 5.34 2.38 13.34
CA ALA A 124 5.59 2.70 11.93
C ALA A 124 6.42 3.97 11.76
N LEU A 125 6.10 5.02 12.53
CA LEU A 125 6.84 6.29 12.53
C LEU A 125 8.28 6.11 13.03
N GLU A 126 8.47 5.39 14.14
CA GLU A 126 9.79 5.09 14.74
C GLU A 126 10.75 4.49 13.71
N HIS A 127 10.26 3.56 12.89
CA HIS A 127 11.04 2.91 11.84
C HIS A 127 10.94 3.59 10.46
N ARG A 128 10.26 4.75 10.37
CA ARG A 128 10.05 5.50 9.12
C ARG A 128 9.44 4.66 8.02
N LEU A 129 8.44 3.84 8.36
CA LEU A 129 7.72 2.98 7.44
C LEU A 129 6.37 3.61 7.07
N PRO A 130 6.16 4.05 5.82
CA PRO A 130 4.83 4.43 5.35
C PRO A 130 3.83 3.30 5.60
N VAL A 131 2.58 3.64 5.94
CA VAL A 131 1.55 2.65 6.23
C VAL A 131 0.56 2.56 5.08
N ILE A 132 0.49 1.41 4.43
CA ILE A 132 -0.51 1.10 3.40
C ILE A 132 -1.75 0.53 4.11
N CYS A 133 -2.81 1.31 4.15
CA CYS A 133 -4.07 0.95 4.81
C CYS A 133 -5.10 0.52 3.78
N HIS A 134 -5.64 -0.69 3.91
CA HIS A 134 -6.81 -1.07 3.12
C HIS A 134 -7.99 -0.15 3.45
N THR A 135 -8.66 0.39 2.43
CA THR A 135 -9.89 1.18 2.58
C THR A 135 -10.97 0.73 1.59
N GLY A 136 -12.23 0.95 1.93
CA GLY A 136 -13.36 0.58 1.09
C GLY A 136 -14.14 -0.61 1.65
N ALA A 137 -14.03 -1.77 1.01
CA ALA A 137 -14.70 -2.99 1.49
C ALA A 137 -14.22 -3.35 2.90
N GLY A 138 -15.15 -3.55 3.83
CA GLY A 138 -14.82 -3.85 5.23
C GLY A 138 -15.15 -2.70 6.19
N ALA A 139 -16.23 -1.96 5.92
CA ALA A 139 -16.80 -1.06 6.93
C ALA A 139 -17.19 -1.85 8.21
N PRO A 140 -17.07 -1.25 9.43
CA PRO A 140 -16.80 0.18 9.63
C PRO A 140 -15.31 0.56 9.67
N PHE A 141 -14.37 -0.36 9.88
CA PHE A 141 -12.97 -0.01 10.19
C PHE A 141 -12.14 0.40 8.97
N ALA A 142 -12.59 0.07 7.76
CA ALA A 142 -11.90 0.40 6.52
C ALA A 142 -12.42 1.67 5.82
N LEU A 143 -13.14 2.55 6.53
CA LEU A 143 -13.57 3.84 5.99
C LEU A 143 -12.37 4.80 5.90
N PRO A 144 -12.16 5.48 4.75
CA PRO A 144 -11.05 6.41 4.57
C PRO A 144 -11.00 7.53 5.60
N SER A 145 -12.16 8.04 6.03
CA SER A 145 -12.28 9.12 7.01
C SER A 145 -11.72 8.77 8.40
N LEU A 146 -11.66 7.49 8.76
CA LEU A 146 -11.09 7.05 10.04
C LEU A 146 -9.58 7.31 10.13
N PHE A 147 -8.89 7.45 8.99
CA PHE A 147 -7.46 7.72 8.96
C PHE A 147 -7.10 9.20 9.15
N ILE A 148 -8.08 10.10 9.18
CA ILE A 148 -7.86 11.53 9.51
C ILE A 148 -7.30 11.69 10.93
N MET A 149 -7.81 10.92 11.90
CA MET A 149 -7.34 11.03 13.28
C MET A 149 -5.87 10.60 13.44
N PRO A 150 -5.45 9.40 13.02
CA PRO A 150 -4.04 9.02 13.08
C PRO A 150 -3.15 9.90 12.22
N ALA A 151 -3.59 10.35 11.02
CA ALA A 151 -2.80 11.25 10.19
C ALA A 151 -2.51 12.60 10.89
N ARG A 152 -3.47 13.15 11.61
CA ARG A 152 -3.28 14.38 12.41
C ARG A 152 -2.42 14.17 13.65
N LYS A 153 -2.54 12.98 14.26
CA LYS A 153 -1.75 12.62 15.44
C LYS A 153 -0.29 12.37 15.10
N PHE A 154 -0.03 11.79 13.92
CA PHE A 154 1.30 11.43 13.43
C PHE A 154 1.59 12.15 12.09
N PRO A 155 1.77 13.49 12.09
CA PRO A 155 1.83 14.27 10.86
C PRO A 155 3.05 13.96 9.97
N GLU A 156 4.09 13.38 10.53
CA GLU A 156 5.30 12.97 9.78
C GLU A 156 5.18 11.57 9.18
N LEU A 157 4.14 10.80 9.54
CA LEU A 157 3.93 9.45 9.04
C LEU A 157 3.13 9.49 7.73
N PRO A 158 3.67 9.04 6.59
CA PRO A 158 2.87 8.85 5.39
C PRO A 158 1.85 7.72 5.58
N ILE A 159 0.57 8.05 5.41
CA ILE A 159 -0.53 7.07 5.44
C ILE A 159 -1.11 6.98 4.03
N ILE A 160 -1.13 5.78 3.47
CA ILE A 160 -1.57 5.51 2.11
C ILE A 160 -2.94 4.82 2.18
N LEU A 161 -3.96 5.46 1.63
CA LEU A 161 -5.30 4.89 1.52
C LEU A 161 -5.35 3.95 0.31
N GLY A 162 -5.15 2.67 0.56
CA GLY A 162 -5.26 1.63 -0.47
C GLY A 162 -6.68 1.53 -1.00
N HIS A 163 -6.81 1.42 -2.32
CA HIS A 163 -8.08 1.37 -3.07
C HIS A 163 -8.90 2.66 -3.01
N ALA A 164 -8.38 3.75 -2.47
CA ALA A 164 -9.08 5.04 -2.40
C ALA A 164 -10.55 4.92 -1.94
N GLY A 165 -10.84 4.07 -0.97
CA GLY A 165 -12.21 3.80 -0.53
C GLY A 165 -13.00 2.82 -1.40
N GLY A 166 -12.36 2.11 -2.35
CA GLY A 166 -12.98 1.07 -3.17
C GLY A 166 -14.13 1.57 -4.07
N GLY A 167 -14.04 2.79 -4.54
CA GLY A 167 -15.04 3.46 -5.36
C GLY A 167 -16.25 4.01 -4.58
N ILE A 168 -16.83 3.25 -3.66
CA ILE A 168 -18.02 3.66 -2.89
C ILE A 168 -17.70 4.83 -1.93
N TYR A 169 -16.50 4.81 -1.33
CA TYR A 169 -16.07 5.82 -0.36
C TYR A 169 -14.97 6.74 -0.92
N ALA A 170 -14.88 6.88 -2.25
CA ALA A 170 -13.88 7.74 -2.89
C ALA A 170 -13.96 9.20 -2.41
N ALA A 171 -15.17 9.72 -2.18
CA ALA A 171 -15.35 11.05 -1.62
C ALA A 171 -14.73 11.21 -0.22
N GLU A 172 -14.81 10.17 0.63
CA GLU A 172 -14.14 10.19 1.94
C GLU A 172 -12.62 10.19 1.80
N ALA A 173 -12.06 9.43 0.84
CA ALA A 173 -10.63 9.41 0.56
C ALA A 173 -10.14 10.79 0.09
N ILE A 174 -10.91 11.47 -0.77
CA ILE A 174 -10.64 12.84 -1.20
C ILE A 174 -10.62 13.80 -0.01
N VAL A 175 -11.65 13.76 0.84
CA VAL A 175 -11.73 14.61 2.04
C VAL A 175 -10.52 14.34 2.95
N ALA A 176 -10.22 13.08 3.26
CA ALA A 176 -9.11 12.71 4.12
C ALA A 176 -7.77 13.24 3.58
N ALA A 177 -7.50 13.06 2.28
CA ALA A 177 -6.29 13.56 1.64
C ALA A 177 -6.23 15.09 1.55
N THR A 178 -7.37 15.76 1.43
CA THR A 178 -7.43 17.22 1.38
C THR A 178 -7.12 17.85 2.76
N VAL A 179 -7.61 17.26 3.84
CA VAL A 179 -7.45 17.82 5.20
C VAL A 179 -6.18 17.34 5.92
N CYS A 180 -5.48 16.33 5.37
CA CYS A 180 -4.24 15.78 5.93
C CYS A 180 -3.16 15.66 4.84
N PRO A 181 -2.11 16.50 4.86
CA PRO A 181 -1.08 16.52 3.82
C PRO A 181 -0.21 15.26 3.76
N ASN A 182 -0.14 14.49 4.84
CA ASN A 182 0.56 13.22 4.95
C ASN A 182 -0.29 12.00 4.53
N ILE A 183 -1.52 12.20 4.05
CA ILE A 183 -2.32 11.16 3.43
C ILE A 183 -2.04 11.10 1.93
N TYR A 184 -1.71 9.92 1.46
CA TYR A 184 -1.54 9.53 0.06
C TYR A 184 -2.69 8.63 -0.36
N VAL A 185 -2.96 8.55 -1.66
CA VAL A 185 -4.08 7.75 -2.19
C VAL A 185 -3.57 6.78 -3.24
N GLU A 186 -3.81 5.50 -3.04
CA GLU A 186 -3.56 4.44 -4.01
C GLU A 186 -4.86 4.14 -4.77
N LEU A 187 -4.80 4.19 -6.11
CA LEU A 187 -5.94 4.37 -7.02
C LEU A 187 -6.55 3.07 -7.56
N SER A 188 -6.16 1.90 -7.05
CA SER A 188 -6.80 0.65 -7.47
C SER A 188 -8.29 0.63 -7.14
N SER A 189 -9.05 -0.20 -7.85
CA SER A 189 -10.49 -0.35 -7.68
C SER A 189 -11.36 0.88 -8.00
N LEU A 190 -10.78 2.00 -8.42
CA LEU A 190 -11.51 3.15 -8.92
C LEU A 190 -11.84 3.03 -10.40
N MET A 191 -12.97 3.57 -10.79
CA MET A 191 -13.29 3.80 -12.20
C MET A 191 -12.51 5.01 -12.74
N PRO A 192 -12.25 5.11 -14.07
CA PRO A 192 -11.52 6.24 -14.65
C PRO A 192 -12.05 7.63 -14.26
N HIS A 193 -13.37 7.82 -14.24
CA HIS A 193 -13.97 9.11 -13.86
C HIS A 193 -13.71 9.46 -12.39
N GLN A 194 -13.62 8.46 -11.49
CA GLN A 194 -13.29 8.68 -10.08
C GLN A 194 -11.82 9.06 -9.91
N VAL A 195 -10.92 8.54 -10.75
CA VAL A 195 -9.51 8.99 -10.74
C VAL A 195 -9.41 10.46 -11.14
N HIS A 196 -10.18 10.92 -12.14
CA HIS A 196 -10.25 12.33 -12.47
C HIS A 196 -10.80 13.18 -11.32
N GLU A 197 -11.80 12.67 -10.59
CA GLU A 197 -12.35 13.35 -9.42
C GLU A 197 -11.29 13.48 -8.29
N VAL A 198 -10.53 12.41 -8.02
CA VAL A 198 -9.42 12.47 -7.06
C VAL A 198 -8.38 13.48 -7.49
N LEU A 199 -7.96 13.49 -8.77
CA LEU A 199 -6.98 14.42 -9.33
C LEU A 199 -7.43 15.89 -9.28
N ALA A 200 -8.73 16.15 -9.30
CA ALA A 200 -9.25 17.50 -9.16
C ALA A 200 -9.02 18.11 -7.77
N HIS A 201 -8.76 17.28 -6.75
CA HIS A 201 -8.65 17.70 -5.35
C HIS A 201 -7.32 17.36 -4.68
N VAL A 202 -6.63 16.32 -5.17
CA VAL A 202 -5.38 15.80 -4.60
C VAL A 202 -4.28 15.88 -5.66
N PRO A 203 -3.14 16.53 -5.37
CA PRO A 203 -2.04 16.64 -6.33
C PRO A 203 -1.49 15.26 -6.71
N SER A 204 -1.10 15.09 -7.98
CA SER A 204 -0.56 13.83 -8.53
C SER A 204 0.62 13.28 -7.71
N SER A 205 1.41 14.18 -7.13
CA SER A 205 2.53 13.84 -6.25
C SER A 205 2.13 13.12 -4.94
N ARG A 206 0.85 12.99 -4.65
CA ARG A 206 0.33 12.18 -3.53
C ARG A 206 -0.55 11.01 -3.98
N LEU A 207 -0.56 10.73 -5.29
CA LEU A 207 -1.30 9.61 -5.87
C LEU A 207 -0.34 8.52 -6.32
N MET A 208 -0.79 7.27 -6.30
CA MET A 208 -0.01 6.13 -6.75
C MET A 208 -0.89 5.02 -7.33
N ALA A 209 -0.30 4.23 -8.23
CA ALA A 209 -0.95 3.07 -8.83
C ALA A 209 -0.70 1.81 -7.98
N GLY A 210 -1.68 0.92 -7.94
CA GLY A 210 -1.59 -0.41 -7.35
C GLY A 210 -2.54 -1.37 -8.03
N SER A 211 -2.35 -2.67 -7.80
CA SER A 211 -3.18 -3.70 -8.43
C SER A 211 -3.85 -4.68 -7.46
N ASP A 212 -3.39 -4.74 -6.21
CA ASP A 212 -3.82 -5.70 -5.18
C ASP A 212 -3.43 -7.16 -5.50
N LEU A 213 -3.66 -7.62 -6.73
CA LEU A 213 -3.47 -9.00 -7.17
C LEU A 213 -2.88 -9.09 -8.58
N PRO A 214 -2.12 -10.16 -8.91
CA PRO A 214 -1.53 -10.33 -10.23
C PRO A 214 -2.53 -10.26 -11.40
N THR A 215 -3.75 -10.75 -11.19
CA THR A 215 -4.82 -10.72 -12.19
C THR A 215 -5.35 -9.33 -12.50
N SER A 216 -5.12 -8.37 -11.59
CA SER A 216 -5.58 -6.99 -11.72
C SER A 216 -4.52 -6.04 -12.27
N ILE A 217 -3.26 -6.47 -12.39
CA ILE A 217 -2.16 -5.63 -12.92
C ILE A 217 -2.54 -5.01 -14.27
N GLY A 218 -2.97 -5.85 -15.21
CA GLY A 218 -3.34 -5.38 -16.55
C GLY A 218 -4.45 -4.32 -16.53
N PRO A 219 -5.62 -4.60 -15.96
CA PRO A 219 -6.72 -3.64 -15.85
C PRO A 219 -6.35 -2.34 -15.12
N GLU A 220 -5.69 -2.44 -13.96
CA GLU A 220 -5.37 -1.29 -13.13
C GLU A 220 -4.33 -0.37 -13.78
N MET A 221 -3.26 -0.93 -14.34
CA MET A 221 -2.23 -0.14 -15.00
C MET A 221 -2.70 0.42 -16.34
N SER A 222 -3.49 -0.35 -17.13
CA SER A 222 -4.11 0.15 -18.36
C SER A 222 -5.04 1.32 -18.10
N LYS A 223 -5.79 1.28 -17.00
CA LYS A 223 -6.63 2.39 -16.56
C LYS A 223 -5.81 3.69 -16.47
N ILE A 224 -4.71 3.69 -15.72
CA ILE A 224 -3.88 4.89 -15.53
C ILE A 224 -3.20 5.33 -16.85
N LEU A 225 -2.73 4.37 -17.64
CA LEU A 225 -2.09 4.65 -18.93
C LEU A 225 -3.04 5.29 -19.96
N SER A 226 -4.34 4.94 -19.89
CA SER A 226 -5.37 5.43 -20.83
C SER A 226 -6.07 6.72 -20.42
N LEU A 227 -5.83 7.24 -19.21
CA LEU A 227 -6.45 8.49 -18.75
C LEU A 227 -5.98 9.68 -19.60
N ASP A 228 -6.89 10.61 -19.86
CA ASP A 228 -6.55 11.92 -20.44
C ASP A 228 -6.09 12.86 -19.32
N ILE A 229 -4.79 12.76 -18.98
CA ILE A 229 -4.13 13.54 -17.94
C ILE A 229 -2.72 13.95 -18.41
N PRO A 230 -2.14 15.03 -17.83
CA PRO A 230 -0.77 15.43 -18.15
C PRO A 230 0.23 14.28 -17.93
N ALA A 231 1.24 14.19 -18.80
CA ALA A 231 2.28 13.16 -18.72
C ALA A 231 3.02 13.17 -17.36
N GLU A 232 3.23 14.36 -16.80
CA GLU A 232 3.83 14.54 -15.48
C GLU A 232 2.97 13.90 -14.37
N ALA A 233 1.65 14.16 -14.39
CA ALA A 233 0.73 13.56 -13.43
C ALA A 233 0.69 12.04 -13.56
N ARG A 234 0.73 11.52 -14.79
CA ARG A 234 0.81 10.07 -15.04
C ARG A 234 2.12 9.48 -14.50
N GLN A 235 3.25 10.18 -14.73
CA GLN A 235 4.56 9.76 -14.19
C GLN A 235 4.59 9.76 -12.67
N ASP A 236 3.97 10.74 -12.03
CA ASP A 236 3.84 10.77 -10.56
C ASP A 236 3.07 9.55 -10.05
N ILE A 237 1.90 9.27 -10.64
CA ILE A 237 1.03 8.17 -10.23
C ILE A 237 1.71 6.81 -10.45
N LEU A 238 2.35 6.63 -11.59
CA LEU A 238 2.94 5.35 -11.96
C LEU A 238 4.29 5.09 -11.30
N TRP A 239 5.03 6.14 -10.88
CA TRP A 239 6.43 5.94 -10.49
C TRP A 239 6.95 6.87 -9.40
N ASN A 240 6.89 8.20 -9.59
CA ASN A 240 7.64 9.14 -8.76
C ASN A 240 7.21 9.11 -7.30
N THR A 241 5.89 9.08 -7.05
CA THR A 241 5.33 9.06 -5.68
C THR A 241 5.78 7.81 -4.93
N ALA A 242 5.71 6.65 -5.57
CA ALA A 242 6.15 5.39 -4.99
C ALA A 242 7.66 5.40 -4.67
N ARG A 243 8.49 5.89 -5.60
CA ARG A 243 9.93 5.98 -5.39
C ARG A 243 10.30 6.84 -4.19
N ARG A 244 9.69 8.01 -4.04
CA ARG A 244 9.95 8.87 -2.88
C ARG A 244 9.66 8.17 -1.56
N LEU A 245 8.57 7.42 -1.50
CA LEU A 245 8.14 6.79 -0.25
C LEU A 245 8.91 5.49 0.06
N PHE A 246 9.08 4.62 -0.93
CA PHE A 246 9.58 3.26 -0.68
C PHE A 246 11.06 3.09 -0.98
N ASP A 247 11.63 3.84 -1.94
CA ASP A 247 13.06 3.78 -2.25
C ASP A 247 13.86 4.85 -1.46
N ARG A 248 13.16 5.76 -0.75
CA ARG A 248 13.78 6.86 0.02
C ARG A 248 14.70 7.74 -0.84
N VAL A 249 14.33 7.93 -2.09
CA VAL A 249 15.04 8.83 -3.01
C VAL A 249 14.51 10.24 -2.77
N GLU A 250 15.39 11.19 -2.46
CA GLU A 250 15.04 12.60 -2.39
C GLU A 250 14.61 13.12 -3.78
N PRO A 251 13.71 14.09 -3.85
CA PRO A 251 13.19 14.61 -5.12
C PRO A 251 14.25 15.27 -5.99
#